data_8d00472b62533811a50d7a9e63ad35a8
#
_entry.id   8d00472b62533811a50d7a9e63ad35a8
#
_cell.length_a   1.000
_cell.length_b   1.000
_cell.length_c   1.000
_cell.angle_alpha   90.00
_cell.angle_beta   90.00
_cell.angle_gamma   90.00
#
_symmetry.space_group_name_H-M   'P 1'
#
loop_
_entity.id
_entity.type
_entity.pdbx_description
1 polymer ?
#
loop_
_entity_poly.entity_id
_entity_poly.type
_entity_poly.pdbx_seq_one_letter_code
_entity_poly.pdbx_strand_id
1 'polypeptide(L)'
;MTLTAMTLPGLDPLLQSGVIAVVRVSEAVRLGPAARALAAGGVGAVEVTLTTPDAIDTIADLASDSGLAGCVIGAGTVLDESAARYVIDAGARFVVSPTLDAAVIRACRDRGVPCMPGALTPTELLAAWRAGAPVMKLFPASAVGPGYIRDVLAPLPFLRLVPSGGVSLENAGEWIRAGAAAVSVGSALVSAALLADGATAQLTARARALVECVASARRHTSDAE
;
A
#
# COMPACT_ATOMS: atom_id res chain seq x y z
N MET A 1 -25.92 -2.19 -9.50
CA MET A 1 -24.92 -2.91 -10.33
C MET A 1 -23.95 -3.57 -9.37
N THR A 2 -24.14 -4.84 -9.11
CA THR A 2 -23.31 -5.62 -8.18
C THR A 2 -21.98 -5.92 -8.88
N LEU A 3 -20.95 -5.15 -8.58
CA LEU A 3 -19.58 -5.55 -8.97
C LEU A 3 -19.22 -6.79 -8.14
N THR A 4 -19.24 -7.95 -8.79
CA THR A 4 -18.64 -9.17 -8.26
C THR A 4 -17.22 -8.81 -7.82
N ALA A 5 -16.89 -9.09 -6.56
CA ALA A 5 -15.57 -8.85 -6.01
C ALA A 5 -14.56 -9.58 -6.89
N MET A 6 -13.86 -8.86 -7.76
CA MET A 6 -12.72 -9.41 -8.49
C MET A 6 -11.65 -9.73 -7.45
N THR A 7 -11.44 -11.01 -7.22
CA THR A 7 -10.26 -11.49 -6.48
C THR A 7 -9.05 -11.24 -7.37
N LEU A 8 -8.22 -10.27 -6.98
CA LEU A 8 -6.95 -10.00 -7.63
C LEU A 8 -5.84 -10.54 -6.73
N PRO A 9 -5.03 -11.52 -7.16
CA PRO A 9 -4.06 -12.22 -6.31
C PRO A 9 -3.07 -11.31 -5.57
N GLY A 10 -2.80 -10.10 -6.09
CA GLY A 10 -1.95 -9.12 -5.43
C GLY A 10 -2.64 -8.29 -4.34
N LEU A 11 -3.96 -8.40 -4.19
CA LEU A 11 -4.72 -7.57 -3.25
C LEU A 11 -4.94 -8.26 -1.91
N ASP A 12 -5.11 -9.58 -1.90
CA ASP A 12 -5.47 -10.32 -0.70
C ASP A 12 -4.44 -10.20 0.43
N PRO A 13 -3.13 -10.44 0.22
CA PRO A 13 -2.14 -10.27 1.29
C PRO A 13 -2.09 -8.84 1.85
N LEU A 14 -2.25 -7.84 0.97
CA LEU A 14 -2.31 -6.42 1.32
C LEU A 14 -3.50 -6.13 2.23
N LEU A 15 -4.69 -6.59 1.87
CA LEU A 15 -5.91 -6.37 2.65
C LEU A 15 -5.94 -7.22 3.92
N GLN A 16 -5.40 -8.44 3.92
CA GLN A 16 -5.35 -9.32 5.09
C GLN A 16 -4.49 -8.72 6.20
N SER A 17 -3.25 -8.36 5.92
CA SER A 17 -2.37 -7.70 6.91
C SER A 17 -2.88 -6.32 7.29
N GLY A 18 -3.52 -5.62 6.35
CA GLY A 18 -3.95 -4.23 6.48
C GLY A 18 -2.80 -3.23 6.53
N VAL A 19 -1.59 -3.64 6.19
CA VAL A 19 -0.39 -2.79 6.21
C VAL A 19 0.39 -2.91 4.91
N ILE A 20 0.69 -1.75 4.32
CA ILE A 20 1.63 -1.59 3.21
C ILE A 20 2.83 -0.82 3.72
N ALA A 21 4.01 -1.40 3.66
CA ALA A 21 5.26 -0.70 3.96
C ALA A 21 5.76 0.00 2.70
N VAL A 22 5.86 1.32 2.73
CA VAL A 22 6.41 2.11 1.63
C VAL A 22 7.90 2.34 1.84
N VAL A 23 8.69 1.85 0.90
CA VAL A 23 10.13 2.03 0.89
C VAL A 23 10.50 3.10 -0.12
N ARG A 24 11.07 4.18 0.39
CA ARG A 24 11.61 5.30 -0.39
C ARG A 24 12.97 5.65 0.16
N VAL A 25 14.00 5.48 -0.65
CA VAL A 25 15.39 5.81 -0.31
C VAL A 25 15.98 6.70 -1.38
N SER A 26 16.92 7.57 -0.98
CA SER A 26 17.64 8.48 -1.88
C SER A 26 18.96 7.91 -2.40
N GLU A 27 19.42 6.82 -1.79
CA GLU A 27 20.67 6.15 -2.14
C GLU A 27 20.41 4.67 -2.43
N ALA A 28 21.27 4.06 -3.25
CA ALA A 28 21.19 2.64 -3.55
C ALA A 28 21.48 1.81 -2.27
N VAL A 29 20.45 1.14 -1.77
CA VAL A 29 20.51 0.26 -0.59
C VAL A 29 19.94 -1.09 -0.96
N ARG A 30 20.58 -2.16 -0.49
CA ARG A 30 20.02 -3.51 -0.66
C ARG A 30 18.78 -3.68 0.22
N LEU A 31 17.61 -3.68 -0.38
CA LEU A 31 16.33 -3.73 0.33
C LEU A 31 15.89 -5.14 0.73
N GLY A 32 16.53 -6.20 0.24
CA GLY A 32 16.16 -7.59 0.55
C GLY A 32 16.07 -7.90 2.04
N PRO A 33 17.12 -7.61 2.86
CA PRO A 33 17.05 -7.84 4.30
C PRO A 33 15.94 -7.05 5.00
N ALA A 34 15.70 -5.80 4.59
CA ALA A 34 14.63 -4.97 5.14
C ALA A 34 13.24 -5.49 4.77
N ALA A 35 13.04 -5.88 3.51
CA ALA A 35 11.78 -6.47 3.05
C ALA A 35 11.46 -7.77 3.80
N ARG A 36 12.45 -8.66 3.97
CA ARG A 36 12.28 -9.88 4.78
C ARG A 36 11.98 -9.58 6.25
N ALA A 37 12.59 -8.55 6.82
CA ALA A 37 12.31 -8.12 8.19
C ALA A 37 10.86 -7.59 8.35
N LEU A 38 10.36 -6.84 7.37
CA LEU A 38 8.98 -6.38 7.33
C LEU A 38 8.00 -7.55 7.21
N ALA A 39 8.27 -8.49 6.30
CA ALA A 39 7.44 -9.69 6.11
C ALA A 39 7.44 -10.57 7.38
N ALA A 40 8.60 -10.77 8.04
CA ALA A 40 8.70 -11.48 9.32
C ALA A 40 7.93 -10.79 10.46
N GLY A 41 7.68 -9.48 10.35
CA GLY A 41 6.80 -8.72 11.23
C GLY A 41 5.31 -8.80 10.87
N GLY A 42 4.95 -9.52 9.79
CA GLY A 42 3.56 -9.72 9.37
C GLY A 42 3.05 -8.71 8.34
N VAL A 43 3.91 -7.84 7.79
CA VAL A 43 3.53 -6.93 6.70
C VAL A 43 3.25 -7.74 5.44
N GLY A 44 2.03 -7.58 4.89
CA GLY A 44 1.58 -8.33 3.71
C GLY A 44 2.00 -7.73 2.37
N ALA A 45 2.44 -6.47 2.35
CA ALA A 45 2.82 -5.78 1.11
C ALA A 45 3.97 -4.79 1.32
N VAL A 46 4.93 -4.81 0.40
CA VAL A 46 6.03 -3.83 0.33
C VAL A 46 5.95 -3.07 -0.99
N GLU A 47 5.84 -1.76 -0.92
CA GLU A 47 5.84 -0.82 -2.04
C GLU A 47 7.23 -0.22 -2.21
N VAL A 48 7.90 -0.48 -3.34
CA VAL A 48 9.14 0.21 -3.74
C VAL A 48 8.77 1.38 -4.63
N THR A 49 9.11 2.61 -4.24
CA THR A 49 8.78 3.78 -5.05
C THR A 49 9.78 3.99 -6.19
N LEU A 50 9.30 4.37 -7.37
CA LEU A 50 10.16 4.65 -8.55
C LEU A 50 11.09 5.86 -8.36
N THR A 51 10.97 6.58 -7.27
CA THR A 51 11.94 7.62 -6.85
C THR A 51 13.15 7.03 -6.14
N THR A 52 13.16 5.73 -5.84
CA THR A 52 14.31 4.98 -5.32
C THR A 52 15.25 4.66 -6.48
N PRO A 53 16.58 4.85 -6.34
CA PRO A 53 17.54 4.39 -7.35
C PRO A 53 17.38 2.90 -7.64
N ASP A 54 17.52 2.51 -8.90
CA ASP A 54 17.44 1.13 -9.37
C ASP A 54 16.15 0.39 -8.93
N ALA A 55 15.03 1.15 -8.83
CA ALA A 55 13.77 0.62 -8.30
C ALA A 55 13.24 -0.58 -9.10
N ILE A 56 13.41 -0.59 -10.42
CA ILE A 56 12.93 -1.70 -11.26
C ILE A 56 13.71 -2.97 -10.97
N ASP A 57 15.03 -2.90 -10.90
CA ASP A 57 15.90 -4.03 -10.57
C ASP A 57 15.63 -4.52 -9.14
N THR A 58 15.45 -3.58 -8.21
CA THR A 58 15.07 -3.88 -6.83
C THR A 58 13.73 -4.63 -6.76
N ILE A 59 12.72 -4.21 -7.54
CA ILE A 59 11.42 -4.89 -7.61
C ILE A 59 11.61 -6.31 -8.14
N ALA A 60 12.41 -6.51 -9.20
CA ALA A 60 12.66 -7.82 -9.77
C ALA A 60 13.36 -8.77 -8.77
N ASP A 61 14.37 -8.27 -8.07
CA ASP A 61 15.09 -9.00 -7.04
C ASP A 61 14.16 -9.43 -5.89
N LEU A 62 13.35 -8.49 -5.36
CA LEU A 62 12.42 -8.78 -4.27
C LEU A 62 11.27 -9.70 -4.70
N ALA A 63 10.77 -9.55 -5.93
CA ALA A 63 9.68 -10.39 -6.46
C ALA A 63 10.12 -11.86 -6.66
N SER A 64 11.42 -12.10 -6.85
CA SER A 64 12.02 -13.43 -6.99
C SER A 64 12.52 -14.03 -5.66
N ASP A 65 12.51 -13.26 -4.57
CA ASP A 65 13.02 -13.69 -3.27
C ASP A 65 12.07 -14.68 -2.57
N SER A 66 12.44 -15.93 -2.49
CA SER A 66 11.67 -16.97 -1.80
C SER A 66 11.45 -16.69 -0.30
N GLY A 67 12.31 -15.88 0.32
CA GLY A 67 12.15 -15.43 1.71
C GLY A 67 11.01 -14.43 1.92
N LEU A 68 10.35 -13.98 0.83
CA LEU A 68 9.20 -13.09 0.84
C LEU A 68 7.88 -13.81 0.50
N ALA A 69 7.85 -15.14 0.59
CA ALA A 69 6.63 -15.90 0.38
C ALA A 69 5.50 -15.41 1.30
N GLY A 70 4.36 -15.01 0.72
CA GLY A 70 3.22 -14.43 1.46
C GLY A 70 3.25 -12.91 1.62
N CYS A 71 4.34 -12.23 1.23
CA CYS A 71 4.42 -10.79 1.12
C CYS A 71 4.46 -10.36 -0.35
N VAL A 72 3.55 -9.51 -0.78
CA VAL A 72 3.51 -9.05 -2.17
C VAL A 72 4.38 -7.82 -2.37
N ILE A 73 5.12 -7.81 -3.47
CA ILE A 73 5.96 -6.67 -3.86
C ILE A 73 5.21 -5.83 -4.88
N GLY A 74 5.17 -4.53 -4.68
CA GLY A 74 4.55 -3.57 -5.58
C GLY A 74 5.44 -2.38 -5.89
N ALA A 75 5.01 -1.63 -6.88
CA ALA A 75 5.67 -0.40 -7.32
C ALA A 75 4.84 0.83 -6.93
N GLY A 76 5.50 1.84 -6.37
CA GLY A 76 4.90 3.13 -6.05
C GLY A 76 5.44 4.29 -6.88
N THR A 77 4.72 5.40 -6.86
CA THR A 77 5.04 6.61 -7.64
C THR A 77 5.06 6.34 -9.15
N VAL A 78 4.16 5.46 -9.60
CA VAL A 78 3.96 5.17 -11.02
C VAL A 78 3.08 6.26 -11.62
N LEU A 79 3.56 6.97 -12.65
CA LEU A 79 2.91 8.19 -13.15
C LEU A 79 2.35 8.06 -14.57
N ASP A 80 2.70 7.00 -15.30
CA ASP A 80 2.24 6.78 -16.67
C ASP A 80 2.10 5.30 -17.00
N GLU A 81 1.48 5.02 -18.14
CA GLU A 81 1.20 3.67 -18.65
C GLU A 81 2.48 2.87 -18.89
N SER A 82 3.53 3.49 -19.43
CA SER A 82 4.78 2.79 -19.75
C SER A 82 5.50 2.34 -18.47
N ALA A 83 5.59 3.23 -17.49
CA ALA A 83 6.12 2.89 -16.16
C ALA A 83 5.33 1.75 -15.51
N ALA A 84 3.98 1.76 -15.60
CA ALA A 84 3.14 0.67 -15.09
C ALA A 84 3.48 -0.66 -15.74
N ARG A 85 3.64 -0.69 -17.05
CA ARG A 85 4.03 -1.91 -17.79
C ARG A 85 5.41 -2.41 -17.37
N TYR A 86 6.40 -1.52 -17.30
CA TYR A 86 7.77 -1.90 -16.90
C TYR A 86 7.84 -2.51 -15.51
N VAL A 87 7.17 -1.91 -14.51
CA VAL A 87 7.20 -2.46 -13.15
C VAL A 87 6.45 -3.79 -13.04
N ILE A 88 5.37 -3.97 -13.80
CA ILE A 88 4.64 -5.26 -13.84
C ILE A 88 5.51 -6.34 -14.49
N ASP A 89 6.21 -6.02 -15.59
CA ASP A 89 7.13 -6.95 -16.25
C ASP A 89 8.32 -7.31 -15.34
N ALA A 90 8.75 -6.40 -14.46
CA ALA A 90 9.73 -6.64 -13.41
C ALA A 90 9.19 -7.50 -12.22
N GLY A 91 7.90 -7.81 -12.19
CA GLY A 91 7.31 -8.69 -11.18
C GLY A 91 6.46 -7.99 -10.12
N ALA A 92 6.18 -6.69 -10.25
CA ALA A 92 5.27 -6.00 -9.34
C ALA A 92 3.87 -6.64 -9.37
N ARG A 93 3.32 -6.95 -8.19
CA ARG A 93 2.00 -7.56 -8.02
C ARG A 93 0.90 -6.58 -7.66
N PHE A 94 1.25 -5.33 -7.38
CA PHE A 94 0.34 -4.19 -7.29
C PHE A 94 1.07 -2.91 -7.70
N VAL A 95 0.31 -1.92 -8.14
CA VAL A 95 0.86 -0.63 -8.61
C VAL A 95 0.18 0.50 -7.85
N VAL A 96 0.97 1.45 -7.37
CA VAL A 96 0.49 2.64 -6.65
C VAL A 96 0.91 3.90 -7.38
N SER A 97 -0.05 4.80 -7.59
CA SER A 97 0.21 6.15 -8.09
C SER A 97 -0.11 7.19 -7.03
N PRO A 98 0.57 8.34 -6.98
CA PRO A 98 0.18 9.46 -6.14
C PRO A 98 -1.03 10.24 -6.71
N THR A 99 -1.41 9.97 -7.96
CA THR A 99 -2.44 10.68 -8.72
C THR A 99 -3.42 9.71 -9.37
N LEU A 100 -4.55 10.23 -9.81
CA LEU A 100 -5.51 9.50 -10.62
C LEU A 100 -5.12 9.62 -12.10
N ASP A 101 -4.70 8.51 -12.69
CA ASP A 101 -4.46 8.38 -14.12
C ASP A 101 -5.18 7.13 -14.66
N ALA A 102 -6.11 7.36 -15.60
CA ALA A 102 -6.92 6.28 -16.17
C ALA A 102 -6.09 5.34 -17.08
N ALA A 103 -4.98 5.81 -17.67
CA ALA A 103 -4.11 4.98 -18.50
C ALA A 103 -3.31 4.00 -17.62
N VAL A 104 -2.81 4.46 -16.47
CA VAL A 104 -2.16 3.59 -15.46
C VAL A 104 -3.14 2.51 -14.98
N ILE A 105 -4.37 2.90 -14.60
CA ILE A 105 -5.40 1.94 -14.14
C ILE A 105 -5.68 0.90 -15.22
N ARG A 106 -5.86 1.33 -16.47
CA ARG A 106 -6.13 0.45 -17.60
C ARG A 106 -4.97 -0.52 -17.84
N ALA A 107 -3.72 -0.03 -17.88
CA ALA A 107 -2.53 -0.87 -18.08
C ALA A 107 -2.43 -1.98 -17.01
N CYS A 108 -2.69 -1.64 -15.76
CA CYS A 108 -2.69 -2.61 -14.66
C CYS A 108 -3.83 -3.64 -14.82
N ARG A 109 -5.05 -3.17 -15.10
CA ARG A 109 -6.22 -4.05 -15.30
C ARG A 109 -5.99 -5.04 -16.45
N ASP A 110 -5.44 -4.59 -17.58
CA ASP A 110 -5.18 -5.42 -18.77
C ASP A 110 -4.13 -6.52 -18.50
N ARG A 111 -3.33 -6.36 -17.44
CA ARG A 111 -2.35 -7.34 -16.94
C ARG A 111 -2.84 -8.12 -15.69
N GLY A 112 -4.05 -7.89 -15.22
CA GLY A 112 -4.60 -8.53 -14.02
C GLY A 112 -3.90 -8.12 -12.72
N VAL A 113 -3.23 -6.96 -12.70
CA VAL A 113 -2.53 -6.40 -11.53
C VAL A 113 -3.37 -5.29 -10.90
N PRO A 114 -3.64 -5.31 -9.58
CA PRO A 114 -4.38 -4.24 -8.93
C PRO A 114 -3.62 -2.91 -8.99
N CYS A 115 -4.38 -1.85 -9.34
CA CYS A 115 -3.90 -0.47 -9.27
C CYS A 115 -4.53 0.23 -8.07
N MET A 116 -3.72 0.98 -7.33
CA MET A 116 -4.14 1.85 -6.23
C MET A 116 -3.81 3.31 -6.58
N PRO A 117 -4.66 3.99 -7.38
CA PRO A 117 -4.48 5.38 -7.75
C PRO A 117 -4.67 6.31 -6.55
N GLY A 118 -3.91 7.39 -6.51
CA GLY A 118 -4.01 8.45 -5.52
C GLY A 118 -5.15 9.41 -5.83
N ALA A 119 -5.90 9.78 -4.80
CA ALA A 119 -6.98 10.75 -4.88
C ALA A 119 -7.17 11.40 -3.50
N LEU A 120 -7.72 12.61 -3.48
CA LEU A 120 -8.03 13.32 -2.24
C LEU A 120 -9.51 13.72 -2.13
N THR A 121 -10.23 13.85 -3.22
CA THR A 121 -11.63 14.30 -3.22
C THR A 121 -12.58 13.14 -3.51
N PRO A 122 -13.86 13.18 -3.02
CA PRO A 122 -14.86 12.17 -3.33
C PRO A 122 -15.07 11.97 -4.84
N THR A 123 -14.95 13.05 -5.63
CA THR A 123 -15.07 13.00 -7.10
C THR A 123 -13.96 12.17 -7.73
N GLU A 124 -12.71 12.40 -7.32
CA GLU A 124 -11.56 11.62 -7.79
C GLU A 124 -11.64 10.16 -7.34
N LEU A 125 -12.00 9.91 -6.08
CA LEU A 125 -12.17 8.56 -5.55
C LEU A 125 -13.23 7.76 -6.33
N LEU A 126 -14.37 8.39 -6.61
CA LEU A 126 -15.42 7.77 -7.43
C LEU A 126 -14.99 7.58 -8.89
N ALA A 127 -14.22 8.52 -9.45
CA ALA A 127 -13.67 8.39 -10.80
C ALA A 127 -12.65 7.25 -10.89
N ALA A 128 -11.77 7.08 -9.90
CA ALA A 128 -10.84 5.97 -9.81
C ALA A 128 -11.57 4.61 -9.77
N TRP A 129 -12.59 4.51 -8.93
CA TRP A 129 -13.41 3.30 -8.83
C TRP A 129 -14.13 2.98 -10.15
N ARG A 130 -14.72 3.99 -10.82
CA ARG A 130 -15.37 3.83 -12.14
C ARG A 130 -14.39 3.41 -13.23
N ALA A 131 -13.12 3.84 -13.15
CA ALA A 131 -12.05 3.40 -14.04
C ALA A 131 -11.62 1.94 -13.79
N GLY A 132 -12.09 1.32 -12.69
CA GLY A 132 -11.83 -0.09 -12.35
C GLY A 132 -10.76 -0.29 -11.29
N ALA A 133 -10.34 0.75 -10.55
CA ALA A 133 -9.44 0.58 -9.41
C ALA A 133 -10.16 -0.14 -8.27
N PRO A 134 -9.62 -1.28 -7.76
CA PRO A 134 -10.26 -2.06 -6.69
C PRO A 134 -10.05 -1.44 -5.30
N VAL A 135 -9.08 -0.56 -5.16
CA VAL A 135 -8.68 0.14 -3.94
C VAL A 135 -8.08 1.49 -4.31
N MET A 136 -8.25 2.51 -3.50
CA MET A 136 -7.75 3.86 -3.75
C MET A 136 -6.84 4.34 -2.62
N LYS A 137 -5.75 4.98 -2.99
CA LYS A 137 -4.85 5.67 -2.08
C LYS A 137 -5.43 7.04 -1.73
N LEU A 138 -5.81 7.25 -0.48
CA LEU A 138 -6.14 8.59 0.01
C LEU A 138 -4.83 9.35 0.26
N PHE A 139 -4.52 10.35 -0.58
CA PHE A 139 -3.22 11.02 -0.56
C PHE A 139 -3.29 12.51 -0.91
N PRO A 140 -2.60 13.38 -0.16
CA PRO A 140 -1.90 13.09 1.11
C PRO A 140 -2.87 13.04 2.30
N ALA A 141 -2.87 11.95 3.05
CA ALA A 141 -3.81 11.73 4.16
C ALA A 141 -3.60 12.72 5.31
N SER A 142 -2.38 13.23 5.49
CA SER A 142 -2.05 14.26 6.47
C SER A 142 -2.83 15.57 6.30
N ALA A 143 -3.38 15.82 5.10
CA ALA A 143 -4.16 17.02 4.83
C ALA A 143 -5.58 16.98 5.42
N VAL A 144 -6.10 15.79 5.76
CA VAL A 144 -7.53 15.62 6.10
C VAL A 144 -7.79 14.89 7.41
N GLY A 145 -6.97 13.91 7.80
CA GLY A 145 -7.17 13.11 9.00
C GLY A 145 -8.21 11.98 8.89
N PRO A 146 -8.30 11.10 9.92
CA PRO A 146 -9.14 9.89 9.87
C PRO A 146 -10.64 10.14 9.69
N GLY A 147 -11.16 11.22 10.27
CA GLY A 147 -12.57 11.60 10.15
C GLY A 147 -13.07 11.69 8.70
N TYR A 148 -12.21 12.13 7.82
CA TYR A 148 -12.52 12.26 6.40
C TYR A 148 -12.91 10.92 5.73
N ILE A 149 -12.30 9.82 6.16
CA ILE A 149 -12.67 8.49 5.64
C ILE A 149 -14.13 8.16 5.97
N ARG A 150 -14.59 8.42 7.19
CA ARG A 150 -15.99 8.21 7.59
C ARG A 150 -16.93 9.05 6.74
N ASP A 151 -16.58 10.33 6.55
CA ASP A 151 -17.40 11.28 5.80
C ASP A 151 -17.54 10.86 4.32
N VAL A 152 -16.46 10.35 3.72
CA VAL A 152 -16.46 9.81 2.33
C VAL A 152 -17.22 8.51 2.23
N LEU A 153 -17.01 7.59 3.17
CA LEU A 153 -17.63 6.26 3.12
C LEU A 153 -19.12 6.29 3.45
N ALA A 154 -19.63 7.30 4.16
CA ALA A 154 -21.06 7.43 4.43
C ALA A 154 -21.91 7.42 3.14
N PRO A 155 -21.66 8.26 2.12
CA PRO A 155 -22.36 8.19 0.84
C PRO A 155 -21.79 7.14 -0.14
N LEU A 156 -20.56 6.67 0.05
CA LEU A 156 -19.83 5.79 -0.88
C LEU A 156 -19.26 4.55 -0.17
N PRO A 157 -20.11 3.71 0.50
CA PRO A 157 -19.66 2.62 1.37
C PRO A 157 -18.96 1.48 0.63
N PHE A 158 -19.04 1.44 -0.68
CA PHE A 158 -18.39 0.42 -1.53
C PHE A 158 -16.93 0.74 -1.84
N LEU A 159 -16.43 1.93 -1.49
CA LEU A 159 -15.04 2.30 -1.72
C LEU A 159 -14.11 1.63 -0.69
N ARG A 160 -12.93 1.24 -1.15
CA ARG A 160 -11.85 0.75 -0.29
C ARG A 160 -10.74 1.77 -0.29
N LEU A 161 -10.56 2.46 0.85
CA LEU A 161 -9.61 3.55 0.98
C LEU A 161 -8.40 3.11 1.80
N VAL A 162 -7.21 3.52 1.34
CA VAL A 162 -5.93 3.28 1.99
C VAL A 162 -5.24 4.63 2.20
N PRO A 163 -5.24 5.19 3.41
CA PRO A 163 -4.56 6.43 3.71
C PRO A 163 -3.04 6.26 3.58
N SER A 164 -2.40 7.27 2.99
CA SER A 164 -0.96 7.36 2.80
C SER A 164 -0.47 8.81 3.00
N GLY A 165 0.69 8.97 3.63
CA GLY A 165 1.22 10.29 4.03
C GLY A 165 0.67 10.74 5.38
N GLY A 166 1.57 10.85 6.38
CA GLY A 166 1.21 11.19 7.75
C GLY A 166 0.65 10.04 8.59
N VAL A 167 0.59 8.82 8.03
CA VAL A 167 0.25 7.62 8.80
C VAL A 167 1.49 7.12 9.55
N SER A 168 1.32 6.81 10.82
CA SER A 168 2.37 6.34 11.72
C SER A 168 1.89 5.15 12.57
N LEU A 169 2.79 4.60 13.40
CA LEU A 169 2.45 3.53 14.32
C LEU A 169 1.42 3.98 15.36
N GLU A 170 1.45 5.25 15.74
CA GLU A 170 0.62 5.83 16.79
C GLU A 170 -0.81 6.07 16.32
N ASN A 171 -1.01 6.45 15.03
CA ASN A 171 -2.32 6.81 14.49
C ASN A 171 -2.95 5.78 13.56
N ALA A 172 -2.24 4.72 13.18
CA ALA A 172 -2.74 3.70 12.25
C ALA A 172 -4.09 3.10 12.67
N GLY A 173 -4.26 2.82 13.97
CA GLY A 173 -5.51 2.29 14.51
C GLY A 173 -6.70 3.25 14.34
N GLU A 174 -6.49 4.57 14.37
CA GLU A 174 -7.54 5.55 14.17
C GLU A 174 -8.06 5.54 12.73
N TRP A 175 -7.15 5.42 11.76
CA TRP A 175 -7.50 5.29 10.35
C TRP A 175 -8.33 4.03 10.09
N ILE A 176 -7.95 2.89 10.67
CA ILE A 176 -8.68 1.63 10.55
C ILE A 176 -10.08 1.75 11.17
N ARG A 177 -10.20 2.29 12.40
CA ARG A 177 -11.50 2.51 13.05
C ARG A 177 -12.39 3.51 12.29
N ALA A 178 -11.79 4.36 11.47
CA ALA A 178 -12.53 5.26 10.59
C ALA A 178 -13.06 4.57 9.30
N GLY A 179 -12.71 3.30 9.06
CA GLY A 179 -13.16 2.52 7.90
C GLY A 179 -12.09 2.33 6.82
N ALA A 180 -10.82 2.68 7.06
CA ALA A 180 -9.76 2.38 6.11
C ALA A 180 -9.60 0.87 5.91
N ALA A 181 -9.48 0.42 4.66
CA ALA A 181 -9.29 -0.99 4.31
C ALA A 181 -7.90 -1.50 4.71
N ALA A 182 -6.90 -0.63 4.66
CA ALA A 182 -5.51 -0.83 5.07
C ALA A 182 -4.86 0.52 5.32
N VAL A 183 -3.62 0.53 5.80
CA VAL A 183 -2.78 1.73 5.94
C VAL A 183 -1.49 1.58 5.15
N SER A 184 -1.01 2.69 4.56
CA SER A 184 0.25 2.75 3.82
C SER A 184 1.23 3.63 4.61
N VAL A 185 2.31 3.02 5.12
CA VAL A 185 3.24 3.67 6.05
C VAL A 185 4.65 3.70 5.47
N GLY A 186 5.20 4.91 5.34
CA GLY A 186 6.54 5.16 4.81
C GLY A 186 7.59 5.31 5.90
N SER A 187 8.20 6.50 5.98
CA SER A 187 9.33 6.79 6.87
C SER A 187 9.06 6.57 8.36
N ALA A 188 7.80 6.64 8.78
CA ALA A 188 7.41 6.30 10.15
C ALA A 188 7.64 4.80 10.48
N LEU A 189 7.64 3.90 9.50
CA LEU A 189 7.95 2.48 9.66
C LEU A 189 9.38 2.17 9.19
N VAL A 190 9.75 2.65 8.00
CA VAL A 190 11.02 2.36 7.33
C VAL A 190 11.80 3.65 7.18
N SER A 191 12.62 4.00 8.15
CA SER A 191 13.48 5.18 8.07
C SER A 191 14.82 4.85 7.39
N ALA A 192 15.44 5.87 6.79
CA ALA A 192 16.77 5.73 6.18
C ALA A 192 17.82 5.25 7.20
N ALA A 193 17.74 5.69 8.47
CA ALA A 193 18.63 5.25 9.54
C ALA A 193 18.50 3.74 9.80
N LEU A 194 17.28 3.22 9.92
CA LEU A 194 17.05 1.77 10.13
C LEU A 194 17.58 0.92 8.97
N LEU A 195 17.55 1.46 7.75
CA LEU A 195 18.09 0.77 6.58
C LEU A 195 19.62 0.82 6.55
N ALA A 196 20.23 1.96 6.86
CA ALA A 196 21.67 2.14 6.89
C ALA A 196 22.35 1.28 7.97
N ASP A 197 21.75 1.22 9.15
CA ASP A 197 22.28 0.45 10.29
C ASP A 197 22.05 -1.07 10.15
N GLY A 198 21.31 -1.51 9.13
CA GLY A 198 20.93 -2.93 8.99
C GLY A 198 20.09 -3.45 10.16
N ALA A 199 19.33 -2.59 10.82
CA ALA A 199 18.59 -2.86 12.05
C ALA A 199 17.33 -3.72 11.80
N THR A 200 17.50 -4.89 11.18
CA THR A 200 16.41 -5.80 10.76
C THR A 200 15.55 -6.26 11.93
N ALA A 201 16.14 -6.55 13.09
CA ALA A 201 15.38 -6.95 14.29
C ALA A 201 14.44 -5.82 14.76
N GLN A 202 14.92 -4.58 14.77
CA GLN A 202 14.10 -3.43 15.14
C GLN A 202 13.01 -3.18 14.11
N LEU A 203 13.29 -3.33 12.82
CA LEU A 203 12.32 -3.20 11.75
C LEU A 203 11.21 -4.26 11.87
N THR A 204 11.58 -5.52 12.17
CA THR A 204 10.61 -6.61 12.43
C THR A 204 9.73 -6.30 13.64
N ALA A 205 10.29 -5.80 14.74
CA ALA A 205 9.51 -5.44 15.92
C ALA A 205 8.51 -4.30 15.64
N ARG A 206 8.94 -3.25 14.93
CA ARG A 206 8.06 -2.15 14.51
C ARG A 206 6.95 -2.61 13.57
N ALA A 207 7.28 -3.44 12.59
CA ALA A 207 6.32 -4.02 11.66
C ALA A 207 5.25 -4.84 12.40
N ARG A 208 5.67 -5.70 13.34
CA ARG A 208 4.77 -6.50 14.16
C ARG A 208 3.83 -5.62 15.01
N ALA A 209 4.37 -4.63 15.70
CA ALA A 209 3.57 -3.71 16.50
C ALA A 209 2.51 -2.98 15.65
N LEU A 210 2.87 -2.56 14.43
CA LEU A 210 1.92 -1.92 13.51
C LEU A 210 0.82 -2.88 13.04
N VAL A 211 1.17 -4.10 12.66
CA VAL A 211 0.21 -5.13 12.23
C VAL A 211 -0.74 -5.50 13.37
N GLU A 212 -0.23 -5.65 14.59
CA GLU A 212 -1.04 -5.91 15.78
C GLU A 212 -1.99 -4.74 16.10
N CYS A 213 -1.52 -3.50 15.98
CA CYS A 213 -2.36 -2.31 16.13
C CYS A 213 -3.52 -2.29 15.12
N VAL A 214 -3.24 -2.58 13.85
CA VAL A 214 -4.25 -2.67 12.79
C VAL A 214 -5.24 -3.80 13.06
N ALA A 215 -4.76 -4.97 13.42
CA ALA A 215 -5.60 -6.13 13.73
C ALA A 215 -6.51 -5.86 14.95
N SER A 216 -5.99 -5.21 15.98
CA SER A 216 -6.77 -4.82 17.16
C SER A 216 -7.86 -3.80 16.80
N ALA A 217 -7.52 -2.79 16.00
CA ALA A 217 -8.47 -1.78 15.56
C ALA A 217 -9.64 -2.36 14.76
N ARG A 218 -9.38 -3.36 13.91
CA ARG A 218 -10.41 -4.08 13.13
C ARG A 218 -11.40 -4.85 14.01
N ARG A 219 -10.92 -5.52 15.06
CA ARG A 219 -11.81 -6.26 16.00
C ARG A 219 -12.81 -5.34 16.68
N HIS A 220 -12.37 -4.17 17.14
CA HIS A 220 -13.25 -3.20 17.79
C HIS A 220 -14.31 -2.59 16.87
N THR A 221 -14.07 -2.61 15.55
CA THR A 221 -15.06 -2.12 14.57
C THR A 221 -16.14 -3.19 14.32
N SER A 222 -15.76 -4.47 14.31
CA SER A 222 -16.71 -5.59 14.11
C SER A 222 -17.63 -5.82 15.32
N ASP A 223 -17.22 -5.46 16.52
CA ASP A 223 -18.00 -5.62 17.77
C ASP A 223 -19.01 -4.46 17.98
N ALA A 224 -18.93 -3.40 17.16
CA ALA A 224 -19.76 -2.19 17.27
C ALA A 224 -20.90 -2.12 16.24
N GLU A 225 -20.95 -3.07 15.29
CA GLU A 225 -22.03 -3.26 14.30
C GLU A 225 -23.02 -4.34 14.79
#